data_e2bec6267e8d5b1ee0db7b96ef04617f
#
_entry.id   e2bec6267e8d5b1ee0db7b96ef04617f
#
_cell.length_a   1.000
_cell.length_b   1.000
_cell.length_c   1.000
_cell.angle_alpha   90.00
_cell.angle_beta   90.00
_cell.angle_gamma   90.00
#
_symmetry.space_group_name_H-M   'P 1'
#
loop_
_entity.id
_entity.type
_entity.pdbx_description
1 polymer ?
#
loop_
_entity_poly.entity_id
_entity_poly.type
_entity_poly.pdbx_seq_one_letter_code
_entity_poly.pdbx_strand_id
1 'polypeptide(L)'
;RVGKYQKDKFSMLGELGEALTSLKKKYPVAFLVLSQLNRNIDDPKRSEDGSYGNYVLDSDIYGSDALLQHADVVIGINKPSIRKIRQYGPEKFIIEDPDTLVFHFLKSRNGLTKISFFRLDRTTMRIVEMDAPPQGMKQKLTIR
;
A
#
# COMPACT_ATOMS: atom_id res chain seq x y z
N ARG A 1 -10.61 -30.93 -2.93
CA ARG A 1 -11.49 -30.10 -2.05
C ARG A 1 -10.93 -28.70 -1.73
N VAL A 2 -9.62 -28.49 -1.80
CA VAL A 2 -8.97 -27.19 -1.52
C VAL A 2 -9.35 -26.10 -2.54
N GLY A 3 -9.52 -26.47 -3.82
CA GLY A 3 -9.87 -25.50 -4.88
C GLY A 3 -11.27 -24.90 -4.78
N LYS A 4 -12.24 -25.60 -4.17
CA LYS A 4 -13.62 -25.14 -4.06
C LYS A 4 -13.75 -24.00 -3.03
N TYR A 5 -13.05 -24.12 -1.89
CA TYR A 5 -13.05 -23.08 -0.85
C TYR A 5 -12.37 -21.78 -1.29
N GLN A 6 -11.36 -21.87 -2.16
CA GLN A 6 -10.65 -20.69 -2.65
C GLN A 6 -11.51 -19.92 -3.68
N LYS A 7 -12.25 -20.64 -4.52
CA LYS A 7 -13.17 -20.04 -5.49
C LYS A 7 -14.32 -19.30 -4.80
N ASP A 8 -14.84 -19.86 -3.71
CA ASP A 8 -15.91 -19.26 -2.92
C ASP A 8 -15.47 -17.96 -2.23
N LYS A 9 -14.19 -17.88 -1.75
CA LYS A 9 -13.66 -16.66 -1.13
C LYS A 9 -13.56 -15.48 -2.09
N PHE A 10 -13.07 -15.69 -3.30
CA PHE A 10 -12.98 -14.62 -4.30
C PHE A 10 -14.37 -14.12 -4.72
N SER A 11 -15.32 -15.04 -4.89
CA SER A 11 -16.72 -14.69 -5.15
C SER A 11 -17.31 -13.86 -4.02
N MET A 12 -17.11 -14.26 -2.77
CA MET A 12 -17.57 -13.50 -1.59
C MET A 12 -16.97 -12.09 -1.50
N LEU A 13 -15.71 -11.91 -1.85
CA LEU A 13 -15.07 -10.58 -1.87
C LEU A 13 -15.64 -9.70 -2.98
N GLY A 14 -15.96 -10.26 -4.13
CA GLY A 14 -16.65 -9.55 -5.20
C GLY A 14 -18.05 -9.11 -4.79
N GLU A 15 -18.85 -10.00 -4.23
CA GLU A 15 -20.19 -9.70 -3.71
C GLU A 15 -20.15 -8.62 -2.61
N LEU A 16 -19.16 -8.68 -1.71
CA LEU A 16 -18.95 -7.65 -0.71
C LEU A 16 -18.67 -6.29 -1.37
N GLY A 17 -17.77 -6.25 -2.35
CA GLY A 17 -17.44 -5.02 -3.09
C GLY A 17 -18.65 -4.40 -3.78
N GLU A 18 -19.50 -5.22 -4.41
CA GLU A 18 -20.76 -4.79 -5.02
C GLU A 18 -21.75 -4.25 -3.99
N ALA A 19 -21.91 -4.94 -2.86
CA ALA A 19 -22.79 -4.52 -1.78
C ALA A 19 -22.36 -3.17 -1.19
N LEU A 20 -21.06 -2.98 -0.89
CA LEU A 20 -20.53 -1.72 -0.41
C LEU A 20 -20.71 -0.59 -1.43
N THR A 21 -20.50 -0.88 -2.71
CA THR A 21 -20.72 0.09 -3.80
C THR A 21 -22.18 0.50 -3.90
N SER A 22 -23.11 -0.43 -3.74
CA SER A 22 -24.56 -0.16 -3.76
C SER A 22 -24.97 0.69 -2.55
N LEU A 23 -24.44 0.38 -1.37
CA LEU A 23 -24.73 1.14 -0.14
C LEU A 23 -24.23 2.58 -0.22
N LYS A 24 -22.99 2.82 -0.71
CA LYS A 24 -22.47 4.18 -0.84
C LYS A 24 -23.20 5.03 -1.87
N LYS A 25 -23.86 4.42 -2.87
CA LYS A 25 -24.73 5.14 -3.81
C LYS A 25 -26.06 5.53 -3.18
N LYS A 26 -26.53 4.73 -2.23
CA LYS A 26 -27.82 4.92 -1.58
C LYS A 26 -27.77 5.83 -0.35
N TYR A 27 -26.63 5.84 0.34
CA TYR A 27 -26.45 6.53 1.60
C TYR A 27 -25.16 7.38 1.58
N PRO A 28 -25.13 8.53 2.28
CA PRO A 28 -23.92 9.36 2.40
C PRO A 28 -22.93 8.75 3.41
N VAL A 29 -22.34 7.63 3.04
CA VAL A 29 -21.42 6.86 3.90
C VAL A 29 -20.09 6.61 3.19
N ALA A 30 -19.01 6.55 3.95
CA ALA A 30 -17.71 6.07 3.51
C ALA A 30 -17.38 4.76 4.22
N PHE A 31 -16.80 3.81 3.48
CA PHE A 31 -16.36 2.54 4.01
C PHE A 31 -14.84 2.50 4.06
N LEU A 32 -14.29 2.15 5.21
CA LEU A 32 -12.87 1.82 5.36
C LEU A 32 -12.75 0.30 5.52
N VAL A 33 -12.14 -0.34 4.54
CA VAL A 33 -11.94 -1.79 4.51
C VAL A 33 -10.46 -2.09 4.72
N LEU A 34 -10.15 -2.92 5.71
CA LEU A 34 -8.80 -3.37 6.00
C LEU A 34 -8.58 -4.75 5.37
N SER A 35 -7.49 -4.90 4.64
CA SER A 35 -7.05 -6.16 4.04
C SER A 35 -5.60 -6.44 4.38
N GLN A 36 -5.27 -7.71 4.50
CA GLN A 36 -3.89 -8.14 4.66
C GLN A 36 -3.17 -8.16 3.30
N LEU A 37 -1.86 -7.92 3.33
CA LEU A 37 -1.01 -8.17 2.18
C LEU A 37 -0.72 -9.67 2.08
N ASN A 38 -0.57 -10.16 0.86
CA ASN A 38 -0.15 -11.54 0.65
C ASN A 38 1.35 -11.71 1.00
N ARG A 39 1.77 -12.95 1.19
CA ARG A 39 3.15 -13.26 1.63
C ARG A 39 4.21 -12.99 0.56
N ASN A 40 3.84 -12.73 -0.67
CA ASN A 40 4.79 -12.44 -1.74
C ASN A 40 5.58 -11.14 -1.48
N ILE A 41 5.02 -10.25 -0.65
CA ILE A 41 5.74 -9.04 -0.23
C ILE A 41 6.98 -9.36 0.62
N ASP A 42 7.01 -10.53 1.26
CA ASP A 42 8.12 -10.97 2.13
C ASP A 42 9.19 -11.76 1.38
N ASP A 43 9.09 -11.90 0.05
CA ASP A 43 10.12 -12.55 -0.77
C ASP A 43 11.47 -11.83 -0.56
N PRO A 44 12.54 -12.56 -0.14
CA PRO A 44 13.86 -11.98 0.09
C PRO A 44 14.40 -11.17 -1.08
N LYS A 45 14.12 -11.61 -2.32
CA LYS A 45 14.54 -10.89 -3.53
C LYS A 45 13.92 -9.49 -3.64
N ARG A 46 12.72 -9.32 -3.08
CA ARG A 46 12.04 -8.02 -3.04
C ARG A 46 12.52 -7.13 -1.89
N SER A 47 13.15 -7.70 -0.88
CA SER A 47 13.66 -6.96 0.29
C SER A 47 15.06 -6.36 0.08
N GLU A 48 15.74 -6.67 -1.02
CA GLU A 48 17.03 -6.09 -1.35
C GLU A 48 16.89 -4.60 -1.68
N ASP A 49 17.85 -3.80 -1.21
CA ASP A 49 17.88 -2.37 -1.46
C ASP A 49 17.90 -2.06 -2.97
N GLY A 50 16.98 -1.20 -3.39
CA GLY A 50 16.83 -0.82 -4.80
C GLY A 50 16.22 -1.89 -5.70
N SER A 51 15.79 -3.03 -5.17
CA SER A 51 15.11 -4.07 -5.92
C SER A 51 13.75 -3.60 -6.43
N TYR A 52 13.37 -4.12 -7.59
CA TYR A 52 12.01 -3.94 -8.08
C TYR A 52 11.02 -4.63 -7.13
N GLY A 53 10.01 -3.88 -6.71
CA GLY A 53 8.94 -4.42 -5.85
C GLY A 53 9.27 -4.50 -4.36
N ASN A 54 10.32 -3.81 -3.87
CA ASN A 54 10.55 -3.65 -2.43
C ASN A 54 9.49 -2.80 -1.72
N TYR A 55 8.48 -2.37 -2.43
CA TYR A 55 7.32 -1.60 -1.99
C TYR A 55 6.02 -2.37 -2.28
N VAL A 56 4.91 -1.88 -1.72
CA VAL A 56 3.60 -2.52 -1.92
C VAL A 56 3.13 -2.33 -3.35
N LEU A 57 2.74 -3.44 -3.98
CA LEU A 57 2.13 -3.49 -5.31
C LEU A 57 0.64 -3.86 -5.18
N ASP A 58 -0.14 -3.57 -6.21
CA ASP A 58 -1.55 -3.98 -6.29
C ASP A 58 -1.72 -5.49 -6.11
N SER A 59 -0.81 -6.28 -6.70
CA SER A 59 -0.80 -7.73 -6.60
C SER A 59 -0.52 -8.27 -5.19
N ASP A 60 -0.04 -7.42 -4.27
CA ASP A 60 0.21 -7.82 -2.88
C ASP A 60 -1.05 -7.77 -2.02
N ILE A 61 -2.12 -7.14 -2.50
CA ILE A 61 -3.38 -7.09 -1.76
C ILE A 61 -4.12 -8.40 -1.95
N TYR A 62 -4.46 -9.04 -0.83
CA TYR A 62 -5.20 -10.31 -0.88
C TYR A 62 -6.57 -10.10 -1.51
N GLY A 63 -6.90 -10.89 -2.54
CA GLY A 63 -8.14 -10.74 -3.29
C GLY A 63 -8.19 -9.46 -4.13
N SER A 64 -7.03 -8.97 -4.59
CA SER A 64 -6.82 -7.67 -5.22
C SER A 64 -7.86 -7.34 -6.29
N ASP A 65 -8.09 -8.22 -7.25
CA ASP A 65 -8.96 -7.90 -8.39
C ASP A 65 -10.40 -7.60 -7.96
N ALA A 66 -10.94 -8.38 -7.03
CA ALA A 66 -12.32 -8.23 -6.58
C ALA A 66 -12.54 -6.96 -5.74
N LEU A 67 -11.60 -6.62 -4.84
CA LEU A 67 -11.72 -5.46 -3.97
C LEU A 67 -11.25 -4.17 -4.64
N LEU A 68 -10.15 -4.23 -5.41
CA LEU A 68 -9.57 -3.06 -6.08
C LEU A 68 -10.51 -2.44 -7.10
N GLN A 69 -11.32 -3.24 -7.80
CA GLN A 69 -12.28 -2.73 -8.77
C GLN A 69 -13.30 -1.78 -8.14
N HIS A 70 -13.77 -2.10 -6.94
CA HIS A 70 -14.82 -1.36 -6.22
C HIS A 70 -14.30 -0.20 -5.38
N ALA A 71 -13.02 -0.21 -5.00
CA ALA A 71 -12.42 0.83 -4.17
C ALA A 71 -12.20 2.14 -4.94
N ASP A 72 -12.48 3.28 -4.30
CA ASP A 72 -12.16 4.60 -4.83
C ASP A 72 -10.72 5.00 -4.53
N VAL A 73 -10.23 4.59 -3.36
CA VAL A 73 -8.84 4.81 -2.91
C VAL A 73 -8.30 3.50 -2.37
N VAL A 74 -7.07 3.19 -2.71
CA VAL A 74 -6.32 2.04 -2.17
C VAL A 74 -4.98 2.52 -1.65
N ILE A 75 -4.70 2.20 -0.40
CA ILE A 75 -3.46 2.62 0.27
C ILE A 75 -2.76 1.38 0.83
N GLY A 76 -1.56 1.12 0.34
CA GLY A 76 -0.66 0.15 0.95
C GLY A 76 0.13 0.79 2.08
N ILE A 77 0.02 0.26 3.30
CA ILE A 77 0.80 0.74 4.45
C ILE A 77 1.95 -0.21 4.70
N ASN A 78 3.16 0.33 4.77
CA ASN A 78 4.37 -0.46 4.97
C ASN A 78 5.29 0.21 5.99
N LYS A 79 6.00 -0.63 6.76
CA LYS A 79 7.10 -0.23 7.64
C LYS A 79 8.40 -0.86 7.12
N PRO A 80 9.19 -0.15 6.30
CA PRO A 80 10.35 -0.73 5.62
C PRO A 80 11.38 -1.36 6.56
N SER A 81 11.53 -0.83 7.77
CA SER A 81 12.47 -1.33 8.78
C SER A 81 12.21 -2.79 9.20
N ILE A 82 10.96 -3.28 9.12
CA ILE A 82 10.62 -4.68 9.45
C ILE A 82 11.33 -5.63 8.50
N ARG A 83 11.46 -5.26 7.24
CA ARG A 83 12.15 -6.04 6.19
C ARG A 83 13.59 -5.57 5.94
N LYS A 84 14.13 -4.71 6.81
CA LYS A 84 15.50 -4.14 6.72
C LYS A 84 15.76 -3.39 5.40
N ILE A 85 14.73 -2.85 4.78
CA ILE A 85 14.82 -2.08 3.53
C ILE A 85 15.35 -0.69 3.86
N ARG A 86 16.45 -0.30 3.24
CA ARG A 86 17.05 1.04 3.36
C ARG A 86 16.71 1.95 2.18
N GLN A 87 16.49 1.37 1.00
CA GLN A 87 16.10 2.10 -0.22
C GLN A 87 14.72 1.64 -0.66
N TYR A 88 13.71 2.43 -0.39
CA TYR A 88 12.31 2.09 -0.63
C TYR A 88 11.77 2.68 -1.93
N GLY A 89 11.04 1.87 -2.66
CA GLY A 89 10.28 2.29 -3.84
C GLY A 89 11.12 2.51 -5.10
N PRO A 90 10.45 2.87 -6.21
CA PRO A 90 11.13 3.08 -7.51
C PRO A 90 12.09 4.27 -7.50
N GLU A 91 11.83 5.26 -6.65
CA GLU A 91 12.66 6.46 -6.49
C GLU A 91 13.82 6.26 -5.51
N LYS A 92 13.93 5.05 -4.92
CA LYS A 92 15.00 4.67 -3.99
C LYS A 92 15.14 5.62 -2.81
N PHE A 93 14.01 5.97 -2.18
CA PHE A 93 14.03 6.79 -0.97
C PHE A 93 14.85 6.14 0.13
N ILE A 94 15.77 6.88 0.71
CA ILE A 94 16.64 6.38 1.79
C ILE A 94 15.89 6.44 3.11
N ILE A 95 15.66 5.29 3.72
CA ILE A 95 14.96 5.15 5.00
C ILE A 95 15.99 5.00 6.11
N GLU A 96 16.26 6.09 6.82
CA GLU A 96 17.18 6.11 7.95
C GLU A 96 16.49 5.88 9.29
N ASP A 97 15.29 6.43 9.45
CA ASP A 97 14.51 6.32 10.67
C ASP A 97 13.72 4.99 10.67
N PRO A 98 13.97 4.08 11.64
CA PRO A 98 13.26 2.79 11.72
C PRO A 98 11.77 2.94 12.02
N ASP A 99 11.32 4.12 12.45
CA ASP A 99 9.93 4.41 12.70
C ASP A 99 9.19 5.07 11.54
N THR A 100 9.85 5.14 10.37
CA THR A 100 9.21 5.56 9.14
C THR A 100 8.13 4.57 8.73
N LEU A 101 6.92 5.10 8.53
CA LEU A 101 5.81 4.43 7.86
C LEU A 101 5.66 5.01 6.46
N VAL A 102 5.38 4.15 5.50
CA VAL A 102 5.12 4.54 4.11
C VAL A 102 3.68 4.24 3.77
N PHE A 103 2.98 5.26 3.30
CA PHE A 103 1.64 5.16 2.75
C PHE A 103 1.75 5.28 1.24
N HIS A 104 1.57 4.17 0.54
CA HIS A 104 1.61 4.14 -0.91
C HIS A 104 0.17 4.17 -1.44
N PHE A 105 -0.22 5.28 -2.05
CA PHE A 105 -1.50 5.44 -2.70
C PHE A 105 -1.45 4.74 -4.07
N LEU A 106 -1.86 3.48 -4.08
CA LEU A 106 -1.85 2.61 -5.26
C LEU A 106 -2.95 3.00 -6.24
N LYS A 107 -4.11 3.38 -5.72
CA LYS A 107 -5.26 3.82 -6.51
C LYS A 107 -5.89 5.06 -5.89
N SER A 108 -6.24 6.01 -6.73
CA SER A 108 -7.06 7.17 -6.34
C SER A 108 -7.92 7.57 -7.53
N ARG A 109 -9.25 7.39 -7.41
CA ARG A 109 -10.18 7.66 -8.51
C ARG A 109 -10.24 9.13 -8.89
N ASN A 110 -10.13 10.02 -7.90
CA ASN A 110 -10.25 11.47 -8.08
C ASN A 110 -8.98 12.23 -7.68
N GLY A 111 -7.85 11.55 -7.57
CA GLY A 111 -6.59 12.14 -7.14
C GLY A 111 -5.38 11.47 -7.77
N LEU A 112 -4.20 11.90 -7.34
CA LEU A 112 -2.94 11.35 -7.80
C LEU A 112 -2.53 10.14 -6.95
N THR A 113 -1.90 9.17 -7.60
CA THR A 113 -1.15 8.14 -6.90
C THR A 113 0.18 8.73 -6.43
N LYS A 114 0.55 8.49 -5.17
CA LYS A 114 1.77 9.02 -4.57
C LYS A 114 2.28 8.14 -3.44
N ILE A 115 3.51 8.36 -3.05
CA ILE A 115 4.08 7.83 -1.81
C ILE A 115 4.15 8.96 -0.80
N SER A 116 3.61 8.75 0.40
CA SER A 116 3.71 9.69 1.53
C SER A 116 4.42 9.02 2.68
N PHE A 117 5.23 9.79 3.40
CA PHE A 117 6.05 9.31 4.50
C PHE A 117 5.54 9.88 5.82
N PHE A 118 5.51 9.03 6.83
CA PHE A 118 5.05 9.36 8.17
C PHE A 118 6.04 8.81 9.19
N ARG A 119 6.11 9.45 10.35
CA ARG A 119 6.84 8.95 11.51
C ARG A 119 5.85 8.41 12.52
N LEU A 120 6.10 7.22 13.03
CA LEU A 120 5.38 6.64 14.15
C LEU A 120 6.09 7.01 15.46
N ASP A 121 5.42 7.80 16.31
CA ASP A 121 5.84 7.94 17.69
C ASP A 121 5.35 6.73 18.49
N ARG A 122 6.28 5.86 18.87
CA ARG A 122 5.96 4.62 19.61
C ARG A 122 5.44 4.86 21.01
N THR A 123 5.78 6.00 21.61
CA THR A 123 5.36 6.32 22.98
C THR A 123 3.89 6.68 23.04
N THR A 124 3.46 7.48 22.08
CA THR A 124 2.08 7.99 22.02
C THR A 124 1.23 7.30 20.96
N MET A 125 1.83 6.42 20.13
CA MET A 125 1.22 5.79 18.95
C MET A 125 0.69 6.80 17.93
N ARG A 126 1.20 8.02 17.95
CA ARG A 126 0.84 9.05 16.96
C ARG A 126 1.57 8.83 15.65
N ILE A 127 0.87 9.05 14.56
CA ILE A 127 1.42 9.04 13.20
C ILE A 127 1.44 10.49 12.73
N VAL A 128 2.62 10.98 12.38
CA VAL A 128 2.83 12.37 11.95
C VAL A 128 3.40 12.37 10.54
N GLU A 129 2.80 13.12 9.64
CA GLU A 129 3.30 13.27 8.27
C GLU A 129 4.66 13.97 8.30
N MET A 130 5.57 13.52 7.45
CA MET A 130 6.89 14.14 7.30
C MET A 130 6.79 15.28 6.29
N ASP A 131 7.39 16.45 6.62
CA ASP A 131 7.37 17.66 5.77
C ASP A 131 8.06 17.45 4.41
N ALA A 132 9.00 16.52 4.36
CA ALA A 132 9.70 16.14 3.15
C ALA A 132 9.89 14.63 3.08
N PRO A 133 9.91 14.04 1.87
CA PRO A 133 10.28 12.64 1.73
C PRO A 133 11.71 12.40 2.24
N PRO A 134 12.01 11.20 2.77
CA PRO A 134 13.37 10.81 3.07
C PRO A 134 14.28 11.08 1.87
N GLN A 135 15.51 11.55 2.11
CA GLN A 135 16.41 11.92 1.02
C GLN A 135 16.58 10.74 0.05
N GLY A 136 16.05 10.88 -1.16
CA GLY A 136 16.33 9.98 -2.26
C GLY A 136 17.61 10.40 -2.98
N MET A 137 18.16 9.55 -3.83
CA MET A 137 19.19 10.01 -4.76
C MET A 137 18.59 11.17 -5.55
N LYS A 138 19.17 12.36 -5.40
CA LYS A 138 18.79 13.53 -6.19
C LYS A 138 18.92 13.13 -7.66
N GLN A 139 17.80 12.91 -8.34
CA GLN A 139 17.81 12.91 -9.79
C GLN A 139 18.33 14.30 -10.19
N LYS A 140 19.51 14.34 -10.80
CA LYS A 140 19.95 15.53 -11.52
C LYS A 140 18.89 15.77 -12.59
N LEU A 141 18.00 16.72 -12.35
CA LEU A 141 17.18 17.30 -13.39
C LEU A 141 18.15 17.93 -14.42
N THR A 142 18.47 17.15 -15.45
CA THR A 142 19.08 17.69 -16.65
C THR A 142 17.97 18.40 -17.40
N ILE A 143 17.79 19.66 -17.10
CA ILE A 143 17.00 20.58 -17.92
C ILE A 143 17.77 20.69 -19.25
N ARG A 144 17.17 20.14 -20.31
CA ARG A 144 17.52 20.43 -21.70
C ARG A 144 16.55 21.45 -22.23
#